data_e94dc3bee5178b1333bd93f448a3c55e
#
_entry.id   e94dc3bee5178b1333bd93f448a3c55e
#
_cell.length_a   1.000
_cell.length_b   1.000
_cell.length_c   1.000
_cell.angle_alpha   90.00
_cell.angle_beta   90.00
_cell.angle_gamma   90.00
#
_symmetry.space_group_name_H-M   'P 1'
#
loop_
_entity.id
_entity.type
_entity.pdbx_description
1 polymer ?
#
loop_
_entity_poly.entity_id
_entity_poly.type
_entity_poly.pdbx_seq_one_letter_code
_entity_poly.pdbx_strand_id
1 'polypeptide(L)'
;TFYRLLDDLLDLVRDQLYHRYQVQANLKVRDLPFLMGQGLYLDSDKLASDDRIEEAIKHGTLGVGFIGLAETLTSLLGCHHAQSEEAQKLGEDIIGHMREKVDAMSDKYDLNYSFIATPAEGLSGRFIRMDRKEYGIIPGVTDKAYYTNSFHVPVSYPISAFEKMRLEGAYHKFTNGGHISYVEFASSPVHNLGAVEDVLRHMLECDCGYVGINFPIDYCEECGYTGIIDSDYCPVCERTLTQKYCRETCCTE
;
A
#
# COMPACT_ATOMS: atom_id res chain seq x y z
N THR A 1 -17.41 19.37 -6.35
CA THR A 1 -16.05 19.92 -6.45
C THR A 1 -14.99 18.85 -6.23
N PHE A 2 -15.09 18.01 -5.18
CA PHE A 2 -14.11 16.97 -4.85
C PHE A 2 -13.88 15.98 -6.02
N TYR A 3 -14.91 15.29 -6.49
CA TYR A 3 -14.78 14.31 -7.58
C TYR A 3 -14.21 14.91 -8.88
N ARG A 4 -14.53 16.16 -9.19
CA ARG A 4 -13.92 16.83 -10.36
C ARG A 4 -12.40 16.96 -10.20
N LEU A 5 -11.92 17.40 -9.03
CA LEU A 5 -10.49 17.50 -8.76
C LEU A 5 -9.81 16.12 -8.76
N LEU A 6 -10.47 15.12 -8.22
CA LEU A 6 -9.99 13.74 -8.23
C LEU A 6 -9.88 13.22 -9.67
N ASP A 7 -10.88 13.47 -10.51
CA ASP A 7 -10.86 13.11 -11.93
C ASP A 7 -9.74 13.81 -12.69
N ASP A 8 -9.55 15.12 -12.46
CA ASP A 8 -8.47 15.89 -13.08
C ASP A 8 -7.08 15.32 -12.70
N LEU A 9 -6.91 14.90 -11.43
CA LEU A 9 -5.67 14.25 -10.96
C LEU A 9 -5.49 12.85 -11.56
N LEU A 10 -6.54 12.04 -11.65
CA LEU A 10 -6.49 10.73 -12.29
C LEU A 10 -6.13 10.84 -13.77
N ASP A 11 -6.66 11.83 -14.47
CA ASP A 11 -6.30 12.12 -15.86
C ASP A 11 -4.83 12.50 -16.00
N LEU A 12 -4.30 13.33 -15.09
CA LEU A 12 -2.88 13.67 -15.06
C LEU A 12 -1.99 12.44 -14.80
N VAL A 13 -2.35 11.58 -13.85
CA VAL A 13 -1.63 10.33 -13.55
C VAL A 13 -1.64 9.41 -14.77
N ARG A 14 -2.79 9.22 -15.42
CA ARG A 14 -2.91 8.48 -16.68
C ARG A 14 -1.95 8.99 -17.73
N ASP A 15 -1.94 10.29 -17.98
CA ASP A 15 -1.12 10.90 -19.03
C ASP A 15 0.37 10.73 -18.75
N GLN A 16 0.78 10.84 -17.47
CA GLN A 16 2.16 10.59 -17.06
C GLN A 16 2.57 9.13 -17.23
N LEU A 17 1.71 8.19 -16.83
CA LEU A 17 1.97 6.74 -16.99
C LEU A 17 2.04 6.38 -18.47
N TYR A 18 1.13 6.88 -19.28
CA TYR A 18 1.13 6.65 -20.73
C TYR A 18 2.39 7.21 -21.39
N HIS A 19 2.80 8.43 -21.04
CA HIS A 19 4.05 9.02 -21.53
C HIS A 19 5.27 8.17 -21.15
N ARG A 20 5.34 7.67 -19.92
CA ARG A 20 6.42 6.76 -19.48
C ARG A 20 6.43 5.46 -20.28
N TYR A 21 5.26 4.88 -20.51
CA TYR A 21 5.12 3.72 -21.38
C TYR A 21 5.67 4.00 -22.79
N GLN A 22 5.27 5.11 -23.40
CA GLN A 22 5.75 5.51 -24.75
C GLN A 22 7.27 5.67 -24.80
N VAL A 23 7.88 6.28 -23.77
CA VAL A 23 9.34 6.43 -23.69
C VAL A 23 10.02 5.07 -23.62
N GLN A 24 9.52 4.17 -22.78
CA GLN A 24 10.07 2.81 -22.64
C GLN A 24 9.85 1.98 -23.89
N ALA A 25 8.67 2.02 -24.49
CA ALA A 25 8.31 1.29 -25.69
C ALA A 25 9.25 1.60 -26.90
N ASN A 26 9.81 2.80 -26.92
CA ASN A 26 10.76 3.22 -27.95
C ASN A 26 12.21 2.76 -27.72
N LEU A 27 12.55 2.19 -26.56
CA LEU A 27 13.86 1.59 -26.33
C LEU A 27 14.05 0.34 -27.19
N LYS A 28 15.30 0.01 -27.50
CA LYS A 28 15.66 -1.17 -28.23
C LYS A 28 16.13 -2.29 -27.30
N VAL A 29 16.00 -3.52 -27.75
CA VAL A 29 16.51 -4.70 -27.01
C VAL A 29 17.95 -4.51 -26.59
N ARG A 30 18.83 -3.99 -27.47
CA ARG A 30 20.23 -3.70 -27.15
C ARG A 30 20.47 -2.66 -26.05
N ASP A 31 19.49 -1.79 -25.80
CA ASP A 31 19.59 -0.77 -24.75
C ASP A 31 19.34 -1.38 -23.35
N LEU A 32 18.72 -2.57 -23.31
CA LEU A 32 18.38 -3.31 -22.09
C LEU A 32 18.81 -4.79 -22.18
N PRO A 33 20.11 -5.07 -22.45
CA PRO A 33 20.57 -6.43 -22.77
C PRO A 33 20.35 -7.42 -21.63
N PHE A 34 20.47 -6.99 -20.38
CA PHE A 34 20.22 -7.84 -19.23
C PHE A 34 18.72 -8.21 -19.13
N LEU A 35 17.82 -7.22 -19.13
CA LEU A 35 16.38 -7.47 -18.98
C LEU A 35 15.80 -8.28 -20.14
N MET A 36 16.16 -7.94 -21.38
CA MET A 36 15.63 -8.61 -22.55
C MET A 36 16.30 -9.97 -22.82
N GLY A 37 17.56 -10.16 -22.36
CA GLY A 37 18.32 -11.38 -22.57
C GLY A 37 18.00 -12.53 -21.62
N GLN A 38 17.18 -12.32 -20.58
CA GLN A 38 16.85 -13.36 -19.61
C GLN A 38 15.61 -14.20 -19.98
N GLY A 39 14.90 -13.86 -21.06
CA GLY A 39 13.65 -14.52 -21.43
C GLY A 39 12.51 -14.39 -20.40
N LEU A 40 12.56 -13.36 -19.54
CA LEU A 40 11.57 -13.14 -18.48
C LEU A 40 10.33 -12.41 -18.97
N TYR A 41 10.47 -11.56 -19.98
CA TYR A 41 9.35 -10.84 -20.55
C TYR A 41 8.68 -11.68 -21.64
N LEU A 42 7.37 -11.68 -21.68
CA LEU A 42 6.59 -12.39 -22.68
C LEU A 42 7.07 -11.99 -24.09
N ASP A 43 7.36 -12.99 -24.91
CA ASP A 43 7.81 -12.83 -26.30
C ASP A 43 9.14 -12.07 -26.50
N SER A 44 9.89 -11.78 -25.44
CA SER A 44 11.19 -11.08 -25.54
C SER A 44 12.24 -11.87 -26.36
N ASP A 45 12.14 -13.20 -26.39
CA ASP A 45 13.00 -14.11 -27.16
C ASP A 45 12.74 -14.03 -28.67
N LYS A 46 11.63 -13.47 -29.11
CA LYS A 46 11.27 -13.26 -30.51
C LYS A 46 11.85 -11.97 -31.10
N LEU A 47 12.38 -11.08 -30.25
CA LEU A 47 12.87 -9.76 -30.64
C LEU A 47 14.34 -9.78 -31.00
N ALA A 48 14.69 -9.14 -32.12
CA ALA A 48 16.08 -8.89 -32.50
C ALA A 48 16.69 -7.70 -31.73
N SER A 49 18.02 -7.60 -31.72
CA SER A 49 18.76 -6.58 -30.97
C SER A 49 18.35 -5.13 -31.28
N ASP A 50 17.95 -4.86 -32.50
CA ASP A 50 17.53 -3.52 -32.98
C ASP A 50 16.03 -3.27 -32.91
N ASP A 51 15.24 -4.29 -32.54
CA ASP A 51 13.80 -4.13 -32.40
C ASP A 51 13.45 -3.31 -31.15
N ARG A 52 12.30 -2.64 -31.21
CA ARG A 52 11.73 -1.97 -30.05
C ARG A 52 11.17 -2.98 -29.07
N ILE A 53 11.24 -2.66 -27.77
CA ILE A 53 10.73 -3.55 -26.73
C ILE A 53 9.22 -3.40 -26.49
N GLU A 54 8.51 -2.63 -27.29
CA GLU A 54 7.08 -2.34 -27.15
C GLU A 54 6.23 -3.60 -26.96
N GLU A 55 6.42 -4.61 -27.83
CA GLU A 55 5.68 -5.87 -27.75
C GLU A 55 5.92 -6.65 -26.45
N ALA A 56 7.12 -6.56 -25.89
CA ALA A 56 7.44 -7.21 -24.62
C ALA A 56 6.85 -6.48 -23.41
N ILE A 57 6.83 -5.13 -23.43
CA ILE A 57 6.40 -4.35 -22.27
C ILE A 57 4.92 -3.98 -22.27
N LYS A 58 4.19 -4.11 -23.38
CA LYS A 58 2.75 -3.85 -23.45
C LYS A 58 1.91 -4.68 -22.47
N HIS A 59 2.45 -5.85 -22.07
CA HIS A 59 1.85 -6.72 -21.05
C HIS A 59 2.19 -6.30 -19.62
N GLY A 60 3.06 -5.30 -19.45
CA GLY A 60 3.38 -4.72 -18.15
C GLY A 60 2.20 -3.95 -17.55
N THR A 61 2.30 -3.64 -16.27
CA THR A 61 1.23 -2.96 -15.54
C THR A 61 1.54 -1.48 -15.31
N LEU A 62 0.57 -0.64 -15.60
CA LEU A 62 0.57 0.79 -15.28
C LEU A 62 -0.23 0.99 -13.98
N GLY A 63 0.46 1.01 -12.84
CA GLY A 63 -0.17 1.06 -11.53
C GLY A 63 -0.59 2.48 -11.14
N VAL A 64 -1.89 2.67 -10.86
CA VAL A 64 -2.45 3.87 -10.23
C VAL A 64 -2.67 3.57 -8.75
N GLY A 65 -1.96 4.26 -7.87
CA GLY A 65 -2.03 4.02 -6.44
C GLY A 65 -2.56 5.22 -5.65
N PHE A 66 -3.01 4.97 -4.43
CA PHE A 66 -3.50 6.01 -3.53
C PHE A 66 -3.01 5.79 -2.09
N ILE A 67 -2.97 6.89 -1.34
CA ILE A 67 -2.71 6.95 0.09
C ILE A 67 -3.63 7.99 0.71
N GLY A 68 -3.80 7.96 2.04
CA GLY A 68 -4.44 9.04 2.78
C GLY A 68 -5.97 9.04 2.69
N LEU A 69 -6.63 7.89 2.50
CA LEU A 69 -8.10 7.84 2.53
C LEU A 69 -8.66 8.34 3.87
N ALA A 70 -8.05 7.93 4.98
CA ALA A 70 -8.49 8.35 6.31
C ALA A 70 -8.42 9.87 6.48
N GLU A 71 -7.34 10.50 6.05
CA GLU A 71 -7.16 11.96 6.10
C GLU A 71 -8.08 12.68 5.12
N THR A 72 -8.33 12.11 3.95
CA THR A 72 -9.31 12.64 2.98
C THR A 72 -10.71 12.68 3.59
N LEU A 73 -11.15 11.59 4.20
CA LEU A 73 -12.45 11.51 4.86
C LEU A 73 -12.53 12.48 6.06
N THR A 74 -11.46 12.56 6.85
CA THR A 74 -11.39 13.54 7.97
C THR A 74 -11.49 14.97 7.45
N SER A 75 -10.88 15.30 6.33
CA SER A 75 -10.99 16.62 5.71
C SER A 75 -12.40 16.92 5.19
N LEU A 76 -13.13 15.92 4.71
CA LEU A 76 -14.47 16.09 4.12
C LEU A 76 -15.60 16.05 5.16
N LEU A 77 -15.49 15.18 6.17
CA LEU A 77 -16.55 14.88 7.13
C LEU A 77 -16.19 15.17 8.59
N GLY A 78 -14.91 15.47 8.88
CA GLY A 78 -14.41 15.62 10.25
C GLY A 78 -14.07 14.31 10.95
N CYS A 79 -14.24 13.17 10.30
CA CYS A 79 -13.93 11.83 10.83
C CYS A 79 -13.51 10.86 9.72
N HIS A 80 -12.72 9.83 10.09
CA HIS A 80 -12.32 8.80 9.15
C HIS A 80 -13.25 7.57 9.18
N HIS A 81 -13.07 6.66 8.24
CA HIS A 81 -13.95 5.51 7.98
C HIS A 81 -14.15 4.54 9.16
N ALA A 82 -13.22 4.47 10.13
CA ALA A 82 -13.45 3.66 11.33
C ALA A 82 -14.26 4.39 12.43
N GLN A 83 -14.63 5.64 12.25
CA GLN A 83 -15.36 6.43 13.23
C GLN A 83 -16.84 6.61 12.90
N SER A 84 -17.24 6.36 11.64
CA SER A 84 -18.61 6.59 11.18
C SER A 84 -18.93 5.71 9.99
N GLU A 85 -20.12 5.14 9.96
CA GLU A 85 -20.66 4.38 8.81
C GLU A 85 -20.80 5.28 7.55
N GLU A 86 -21.12 6.55 7.73
CA GLU A 86 -21.19 7.51 6.64
C GLU A 86 -19.80 7.72 6.02
N ALA A 87 -18.75 7.84 6.84
CA ALA A 87 -17.38 7.95 6.38
C ALA A 87 -16.89 6.66 5.69
N GLN A 88 -17.24 5.48 6.22
CA GLN A 88 -16.95 4.20 5.58
C GLN A 88 -17.59 4.14 4.19
N LYS A 89 -18.87 4.45 4.08
CA LYS A 89 -19.60 4.43 2.82
C LYS A 89 -19.02 5.43 1.82
N LEU A 90 -18.73 6.67 2.23
CA LEU A 90 -18.09 7.66 1.36
C LEU A 90 -16.70 7.16 0.91
N GLY A 91 -15.94 6.51 1.79
CA GLY A 91 -14.66 5.90 1.44
C GLY A 91 -14.81 4.84 0.35
N GLU A 92 -15.77 3.93 0.48
CA GLU A 92 -16.06 2.93 -0.55
C GLU A 92 -16.50 3.57 -1.87
N ASP A 93 -17.34 4.61 -1.83
CA ASP A 93 -17.79 5.33 -3.02
C ASP A 93 -16.60 6.03 -3.74
N ILE A 94 -15.67 6.64 -2.99
CA ILE A 94 -14.47 7.27 -3.55
C ILE A 94 -13.57 6.23 -4.22
N ILE A 95 -13.26 5.13 -3.52
CA ILE A 95 -12.36 4.09 -4.02
C ILE A 95 -13.00 3.35 -5.20
N GLY A 96 -14.30 3.09 -5.15
CA GLY A 96 -15.07 2.52 -6.26
C GLY A 96 -15.03 3.41 -7.50
N HIS A 97 -15.24 4.72 -7.35
CA HIS A 97 -15.13 5.69 -8.43
C HIS A 97 -13.73 5.71 -9.07
N MET A 98 -12.67 5.71 -8.24
CA MET A 98 -11.29 5.64 -8.74
C MET A 98 -11.06 4.34 -9.53
N ARG A 99 -11.57 3.21 -9.04
CA ARG A 99 -11.47 1.93 -9.72
C ARG A 99 -12.14 1.96 -11.10
N GLU A 100 -13.36 2.43 -11.20
CA GLU A 100 -14.09 2.56 -12.47
C GLU A 100 -13.33 3.43 -13.49
N LYS A 101 -12.73 4.53 -13.02
CA LYS A 101 -11.89 5.38 -13.87
C LYS A 101 -10.64 4.66 -14.38
N VAL A 102 -9.97 3.90 -13.53
CA VAL A 102 -8.77 3.13 -13.91
C VAL A 102 -9.13 2.02 -14.91
N ASP A 103 -10.23 1.31 -14.71
CA ASP A 103 -10.71 0.31 -15.67
C ASP A 103 -11.00 0.94 -17.04
N ALA A 104 -11.66 2.12 -17.08
CA ALA A 104 -11.89 2.84 -18.32
C ALA A 104 -10.59 3.30 -19.03
N MET A 105 -9.48 3.52 -18.29
CA MET A 105 -8.17 3.77 -18.89
C MET A 105 -7.66 2.53 -19.63
N SER A 106 -7.79 1.34 -19.04
CA SER A 106 -7.40 0.08 -19.68
C SER A 106 -8.14 -0.11 -21.02
N ASP A 107 -9.46 0.04 -20.99
CA ASP A 107 -10.29 -0.10 -22.20
C ASP A 107 -9.93 0.92 -23.30
N LYS A 108 -9.66 2.16 -22.90
CA LYS A 108 -9.37 3.23 -23.85
C LYS A 108 -8.02 3.11 -24.54
N TYR A 109 -6.99 2.65 -23.80
CA TYR A 109 -5.60 2.63 -24.29
C TYR A 109 -5.13 1.24 -24.71
N ASP A 110 -5.93 0.19 -24.51
CA ASP A 110 -5.54 -1.22 -24.71
C ASP A 110 -4.22 -1.56 -23.98
N LEU A 111 -4.11 -1.09 -22.73
CA LEU A 111 -2.98 -1.29 -21.84
C LEU A 111 -3.48 -1.74 -20.47
N ASN A 112 -2.64 -2.45 -19.73
CA ASN A 112 -2.99 -2.98 -18.42
C ASN A 112 -2.82 -1.90 -17.33
N TYR A 113 -3.81 -1.01 -17.17
CA TYR A 113 -3.89 -0.16 -15.99
C TYR A 113 -4.45 -0.94 -14.80
N SER A 114 -3.87 -0.79 -13.63
CA SER A 114 -4.33 -1.42 -12.41
C SER A 114 -4.44 -0.41 -11.28
N PHE A 115 -5.36 -0.67 -10.35
CA PHE A 115 -5.57 0.17 -9.17
C PHE A 115 -5.03 -0.52 -7.93
N ILE A 116 -4.08 0.13 -7.25
CA ILE A 116 -3.32 -0.46 -6.14
C ILE A 116 -3.53 0.33 -4.84
N ALA A 117 -3.78 -0.39 -3.74
CA ALA A 117 -3.68 0.13 -2.39
C ALA A 117 -2.19 0.25 -2.03
N THR A 118 -1.61 1.43 -2.24
CA THR A 118 -0.16 1.63 -2.20
C THR A 118 0.41 1.47 -0.79
N PRO A 119 1.41 0.60 -0.58
CA PRO A 119 2.22 0.60 0.63
C PRO A 119 3.31 1.68 0.48
N ALA A 120 2.95 2.93 0.76
CA ALA A 120 3.77 4.10 0.46
C ALA A 120 4.67 4.49 1.64
N GLU A 121 5.69 3.72 1.92
CA GLU A 121 6.63 3.94 3.02
C GLU A 121 7.13 5.41 3.10
N GLY A 122 8.23 5.75 2.44
CA GLY A 122 8.79 7.11 2.45
C GLY A 122 7.93 8.18 1.78
N LEU A 123 7.02 7.79 0.87
CA LEU A 123 6.18 8.72 0.12
C LEU A 123 5.10 9.35 1.01
N SER A 124 4.52 8.60 1.93
CA SER A 124 3.50 9.07 2.86
C SER A 124 4.00 10.23 3.74
N GLY A 125 5.22 10.12 4.28
CA GLY A 125 5.87 11.18 5.03
C GLY A 125 6.32 12.36 4.16
N ARG A 126 6.70 12.11 2.90
CA ARG A 126 7.06 13.18 1.96
C ARG A 126 5.86 14.05 1.62
N PHE A 127 4.72 13.45 1.31
CA PHE A 127 3.51 14.20 0.92
C PHE A 127 3.00 15.08 2.05
N ILE A 128 2.90 14.55 3.27
CA ILE A 128 2.44 15.36 4.40
C ILE A 128 3.36 16.55 4.69
N ARG A 129 4.69 16.41 4.48
CA ARG A 129 5.60 17.55 4.62
C ARG A 129 5.38 18.62 3.55
N MET A 130 5.04 18.21 2.32
CA MET A 130 4.72 19.15 1.24
C MET A 130 3.43 19.88 1.53
N ASP A 131 2.38 19.16 1.89
CA ASP A 131 1.06 19.72 2.17
C ASP A 131 1.07 20.61 3.41
N ARG A 132 1.82 20.23 4.45
CA ARG A 132 2.02 21.10 5.62
C ARG A 132 2.71 22.41 5.27
N LYS A 133 3.65 22.40 4.32
CA LYS A 133 4.32 23.62 3.86
C LYS A 133 3.37 24.53 3.10
N GLU A 134 2.44 23.98 2.34
CA GLU A 134 1.52 24.72 1.48
C GLU A 134 0.24 25.16 2.24
N TYR A 135 -0.34 24.26 3.02
CA TYR A 135 -1.66 24.47 3.67
C TYR A 135 -1.57 24.65 5.18
N GLY A 136 -0.38 24.50 5.79
CA GLY A 136 -0.20 24.57 7.24
C GLY A 136 -0.60 23.27 7.95
N ILE A 137 -0.74 23.39 9.28
CA ILE A 137 -1.16 22.27 10.12
C ILE A 137 -2.69 22.24 10.18
N ILE A 138 -3.26 21.15 9.68
CA ILE A 138 -4.70 20.85 9.70
C ILE A 138 -4.91 19.68 10.65
N PRO A 139 -5.66 19.86 11.78
CA PRO A 139 -5.90 18.81 12.76
C PRO A 139 -6.51 17.56 12.14
N GLY A 140 -5.94 16.40 12.48
CA GLY A 140 -6.35 15.09 11.95
C GLY A 140 -5.95 14.81 10.50
N VAL A 141 -5.35 15.77 9.79
CA VAL A 141 -4.94 15.66 8.40
C VAL A 141 -3.43 15.80 8.24
N THR A 142 -2.88 17.02 8.50
CA THR A 142 -1.45 17.28 8.31
C THR A 142 -0.66 17.44 9.62
N ASP A 143 -1.25 17.20 10.77
CA ASP A 143 -0.63 17.28 12.09
C ASP A 143 0.18 16.05 12.50
N LYS A 144 0.24 15.04 11.63
CA LYS A 144 0.94 13.77 11.81
C LYS A 144 2.30 13.75 11.10
N ALA A 145 3.10 12.72 11.31
CA ALA A 145 4.38 12.54 10.62
C ALA A 145 4.22 12.04 9.18
N TYR A 146 3.14 11.29 8.88
CA TYR A 146 2.87 10.67 7.58
C TYR A 146 1.36 10.54 7.35
N TYR A 147 0.95 10.40 6.08
CA TYR A 147 -0.41 10.00 5.72
C TYR A 147 -0.60 8.51 5.91
N THR A 148 -1.79 8.11 6.33
CA THR A 148 -2.17 6.69 6.43
C THR A 148 -2.09 6.04 5.05
N ASN A 149 -1.46 4.86 4.96
CA ASN A 149 -1.34 4.12 3.71
C ASN A 149 -2.71 3.69 3.20
N SER A 150 -2.90 3.84 1.90
CA SER A 150 -4.09 3.38 1.18
C SER A 150 -5.41 3.61 1.93
N PHE A 151 -6.18 2.54 2.17
CA PHE A 151 -7.44 2.50 2.89
C PHE A 151 -7.32 2.08 4.36
N HIS A 152 -6.11 1.96 4.89
CA HIS A 152 -5.94 1.47 6.26
C HIS A 152 -6.62 2.37 7.30
N VAL A 153 -7.11 1.74 8.35
CA VAL A 153 -7.47 2.45 9.57
C VAL A 153 -6.19 3.02 10.19
N PRO A 154 -6.17 4.31 10.61
CA PRO A 154 -4.98 4.89 11.23
C PRO A 154 -4.47 4.06 12.40
N VAL A 155 -3.16 3.79 12.42
CA VAL A 155 -2.51 2.89 13.39
C VAL A 155 -2.76 3.32 14.85
N SER A 156 -2.82 4.64 15.09
CA SER A 156 -3.09 5.19 16.43
C SER A 156 -4.55 5.08 16.88
N TYR A 157 -5.46 4.66 15.98
CA TYR A 157 -6.87 4.53 16.34
C TYR A 157 -7.12 3.21 17.07
N PRO A 158 -7.67 3.23 18.30
CA PRO A 158 -7.94 2.03 19.07
C PRO A 158 -9.10 1.23 18.46
N ILE A 159 -8.78 0.11 17.85
CA ILE A 159 -9.75 -0.76 17.17
C ILE A 159 -9.34 -2.23 17.37
N SER A 160 -10.32 -3.13 17.47
CA SER A 160 -10.02 -4.56 17.49
C SER A 160 -9.57 -5.06 16.12
N ALA A 161 -8.77 -6.12 16.08
CA ALA A 161 -8.36 -6.78 14.83
C ALA A 161 -9.58 -7.18 13.98
N PHE A 162 -10.61 -7.71 14.60
CA PHE A 162 -11.84 -8.16 13.94
C PHE A 162 -12.57 -6.99 13.26
N GLU A 163 -12.76 -5.89 13.96
CA GLU A 163 -13.43 -4.72 13.41
C GLU A 163 -12.59 -4.04 12.32
N LYS A 164 -11.26 -3.97 12.52
CA LYS A 164 -10.34 -3.46 11.51
C LYS A 164 -10.46 -4.24 10.20
N MET A 165 -10.45 -5.57 10.26
CA MET A 165 -10.56 -6.42 9.06
C MET A 165 -11.91 -6.28 8.39
N ARG A 166 -13.00 -6.16 9.15
CA ARG A 166 -14.33 -5.90 8.61
C ARG A 166 -14.39 -4.60 7.79
N LEU A 167 -13.75 -3.53 8.28
CA LEU A 167 -13.72 -2.24 7.60
C LEU A 167 -12.81 -2.26 6.38
N GLU A 168 -11.58 -2.78 6.53
CA GLU A 168 -10.59 -2.79 5.45
C GLU A 168 -10.93 -3.78 4.33
N GLY A 169 -11.50 -4.94 4.66
CA GLY A 169 -11.90 -5.96 3.69
C GLY A 169 -12.86 -5.44 2.62
N ALA A 170 -13.73 -4.48 2.98
CA ALA A 170 -14.66 -3.85 2.05
C ALA A 170 -13.96 -3.16 0.85
N TYR A 171 -12.70 -2.76 1.00
CA TYR A 171 -11.92 -2.08 -0.05
C TYR A 171 -11.15 -3.04 -0.96
N HIS A 172 -10.88 -4.28 -0.51
CA HIS A 172 -10.04 -5.23 -1.25
C HIS A 172 -10.57 -5.51 -2.67
N LYS A 173 -11.89 -5.61 -2.81
CA LYS A 173 -12.56 -5.84 -4.11
C LYS A 173 -12.27 -4.77 -5.17
N PHE A 174 -11.90 -3.56 -4.76
CA PHE A 174 -11.63 -2.46 -5.68
C PHE A 174 -10.18 -2.41 -6.17
N THR A 175 -9.24 -3.01 -5.44
CA THR A 175 -7.80 -2.84 -5.65
C THR A 175 -7.18 -4.05 -6.35
N ASN A 176 -7.45 -4.19 -7.66
CA ASN A 176 -6.97 -5.30 -8.49
C ASN A 176 -5.46 -5.29 -8.75
N GLY A 177 -4.79 -4.16 -8.54
CA GLY A 177 -3.33 -4.03 -8.65
C GLY A 177 -2.58 -4.53 -7.44
N GLY A 178 -3.29 -4.75 -6.33
CA GLY A 178 -2.73 -5.25 -5.07
C GLY A 178 -3.21 -4.48 -3.85
N HIS A 179 -3.27 -5.19 -2.75
CA HIS A 179 -3.64 -4.68 -1.42
C HIS A 179 -3.07 -5.64 -0.37
N ILE A 180 -2.98 -5.15 0.86
CA ILE A 180 -2.67 -5.98 2.02
C ILE A 180 -3.31 -5.35 3.25
N SER A 181 -3.87 -6.18 4.14
CA SER A 181 -4.30 -5.75 5.47
C SER A 181 -3.49 -6.48 6.54
N TYR A 182 -3.10 -5.76 7.59
CA TYR A 182 -2.28 -6.29 8.66
C TYR A 182 -3.05 -6.34 9.98
N VAL A 183 -2.83 -7.44 10.72
CA VAL A 183 -3.17 -7.54 12.12
C VAL A 183 -1.89 -7.69 12.92
N GLU A 184 -1.79 -6.95 14.00
CA GLU A 184 -0.65 -7.01 14.90
C GLU A 184 -1.03 -7.67 16.23
N PHE A 185 -0.31 -8.73 16.59
CA PHE A 185 -0.38 -9.33 17.92
C PHE A 185 0.62 -8.64 18.85
N ALA A 186 0.21 -8.41 20.09
CA ALA A 186 1.09 -7.80 21.09
C ALA A 186 2.28 -8.71 21.48
N SER A 187 2.17 -10.00 21.18
CA SER A 187 3.20 -11.00 21.48
C SER A 187 3.18 -12.14 20.48
N SER A 188 4.22 -12.97 20.48
CA SER A 188 4.28 -14.18 19.64
C SER A 188 3.09 -15.10 19.91
N PRO A 189 2.34 -15.49 18.87
CA PRO A 189 1.17 -16.34 19.01
C PRO A 189 1.51 -17.84 19.07
N VAL A 190 2.77 -18.23 19.21
CA VAL A 190 3.23 -19.64 19.16
C VAL A 190 2.53 -20.54 20.18
N HIS A 191 2.11 -20.00 21.30
CA HIS A 191 1.39 -20.73 22.35
C HIS A 191 -0.13 -20.58 22.29
N ASN A 192 -0.65 -19.87 21.27
CA ASN A 192 -2.09 -19.68 21.04
C ASN A 192 -2.39 -19.67 19.53
N LEU A 193 -2.17 -20.79 18.88
CA LEU A 193 -2.44 -20.96 17.45
C LEU A 193 -3.93 -20.87 17.12
N GLY A 194 -4.81 -21.14 18.10
CA GLY A 194 -6.24 -20.93 17.95
C GLY A 194 -6.61 -19.49 17.65
N ALA A 195 -5.96 -18.51 18.31
CA ALA A 195 -6.18 -17.10 18.03
C ALA A 195 -5.73 -16.71 16.60
N VAL A 196 -4.68 -17.34 16.09
CA VAL A 196 -4.24 -17.13 14.69
C VAL A 196 -5.28 -17.67 13.72
N GLU A 197 -5.80 -18.88 13.99
CA GLU A 197 -6.85 -19.50 13.17
C GLU A 197 -8.12 -18.64 13.16
N ASP A 198 -8.58 -18.16 14.32
CA ASP A 198 -9.76 -17.31 14.44
C ASP A 198 -9.63 -16.02 13.63
N VAL A 199 -8.45 -15.36 13.71
CA VAL A 199 -8.15 -14.15 12.95
C VAL A 199 -8.15 -14.44 11.44
N LEU A 200 -7.47 -15.50 10.99
CA LEU A 200 -7.42 -15.88 9.58
C LEU A 200 -8.80 -16.23 9.03
N ARG A 201 -9.60 -16.95 9.81
CA ARG A 201 -10.99 -17.27 9.43
C ARG A 201 -11.83 -16.00 9.27
N HIS A 202 -11.71 -15.08 10.23
CA HIS A 202 -12.42 -13.81 10.15
C HIS A 202 -11.96 -12.95 8.96
N MET A 203 -10.66 -12.90 8.66
CA MET A 203 -10.14 -12.22 7.47
C MET A 203 -10.75 -12.78 6.18
N LEU A 204 -10.88 -14.11 6.09
CA LEU A 204 -11.53 -14.76 4.96
C LEU A 204 -13.04 -14.40 4.88
N GLU A 205 -13.74 -14.39 6.01
CA GLU A 205 -15.17 -13.99 6.08
C GLU A 205 -15.38 -12.51 5.70
N CYS A 206 -14.36 -11.67 5.87
CA CYS A 206 -14.36 -10.26 5.48
C CYS A 206 -13.90 -10.02 4.02
N ASP A 207 -13.74 -11.06 3.21
CA ASP A 207 -13.24 -10.98 1.83
C ASP A 207 -11.84 -10.32 1.71
N CYS A 208 -11.00 -10.44 2.74
CA CYS A 208 -9.63 -9.95 2.68
C CYS A 208 -8.80 -10.85 1.75
N GLY A 209 -8.42 -10.32 0.58
CA GLY A 209 -7.72 -11.09 -0.47
C GLY A 209 -6.24 -11.35 -0.17
N TYR A 210 -5.55 -10.45 0.55
CA TYR A 210 -4.18 -10.63 0.99
C TYR A 210 -3.98 -10.01 2.37
N VAL A 211 -3.42 -10.80 3.29
CA VAL A 211 -3.33 -10.44 4.70
C VAL A 211 -1.97 -10.78 5.28
N GLY A 212 -1.56 -10.05 6.31
CA GLY A 212 -0.38 -10.33 7.11
C GLY A 212 -0.70 -10.32 8.59
N ILE A 213 -0.09 -11.23 9.33
CA ILE A 213 -0.11 -11.23 10.79
C ILE A 213 1.29 -10.93 11.28
N ASN A 214 1.42 -9.80 11.98
CA ASN A 214 2.67 -9.35 12.55
C ASN A 214 2.67 -9.54 14.06
N PHE A 215 3.84 -9.77 14.61
CA PHE A 215 4.10 -9.73 16.05
C PHE A 215 5.55 -9.29 16.26
N PRO A 216 5.85 -8.60 17.37
CA PRO A 216 7.18 -8.08 17.62
C PRO A 216 8.18 -9.23 17.80
N ILE A 217 9.26 -9.20 17.02
CA ILE A 217 10.42 -10.08 17.18
C ILE A 217 11.66 -9.20 17.10
N ASP A 218 12.40 -9.15 18.19
CA ASP A 218 13.68 -8.47 18.25
C ASP A 218 14.80 -9.47 17.95
N TYR A 219 15.88 -9.00 17.36
CA TYR A 219 17.07 -9.78 17.02
C TYR A 219 18.30 -9.13 17.62
N CYS A 220 19.13 -9.94 18.28
CA CYS A 220 20.44 -9.50 18.76
C CYS A 220 21.52 -9.86 17.75
N GLU A 221 22.13 -8.86 17.11
CA GLU A 221 23.19 -9.06 16.12
C GLU A 221 24.44 -9.72 16.70
N GLU A 222 24.70 -9.54 18.01
CA GLU A 222 25.90 -10.04 18.67
C GLU A 222 25.84 -11.55 18.98
N CYS A 223 24.70 -12.04 19.50
CA CYS A 223 24.57 -13.45 19.91
C CYS A 223 23.57 -14.25 19.10
N GLY A 224 22.85 -13.62 18.15
CA GLY A 224 21.84 -14.28 17.33
C GLY A 224 20.53 -14.59 18.06
N TYR A 225 20.35 -14.09 19.30
CA TYR A 225 19.09 -14.31 20.02
C TYR A 225 17.93 -13.65 19.27
N THR A 226 16.84 -14.38 19.14
CA THR A 226 15.60 -13.92 18.52
C THR A 226 14.44 -14.10 19.48
N GLY A 227 13.67 -13.06 19.75
CA GLY A 227 12.54 -13.09 20.66
C GLY A 227 11.98 -11.71 20.93
N ILE A 228 10.98 -11.62 21.81
CA ILE A 228 10.43 -10.34 22.26
C ILE A 228 11.31 -9.83 23.40
N ILE A 229 11.90 -8.66 23.22
CA ILE A 229 12.80 -8.03 24.18
C ILE A 229 12.19 -6.70 24.64
N ASP A 230 11.76 -6.64 25.89
CA ASP A 230 11.13 -5.43 26.45
C ASP A 230 12.16 -4.42 27.02
N SER A 231 13.45 -4.78 27.05
CA SER A 231 14.55 -3.93 27.50
C SER A 231 15.41 -3.41 26.35
N ASP A 232 16.29 -2.46 26.62
CA ASP A 232 17.30 -2.01 25.66
C ASP A 232 18.50 -2.97 25.57
N TYR A 233 18.48 -4.06 26.32
CA TYR A 233 19.56 -5.01 26.42
C TYR A 233 19.09 -6.40 26.06
N CYS A 234 19.96 -7.15 25.36
CA CYS A 234 19.70 -8.55 25.05
C CYS A 234 19.65 -9.38 26.34
N PRO A 235 18.63 -10.22 26.51
CA PRO A 235 18.51 -11.05 27.73
C PRO A 235 19.55 -12.18 27.81
N VAL A 236 20.28 -12.45 26.72
CA VAL A 236 21.29 -13.53 26.65
C VAL A 236 22.70 -13.02 26.82
N CYS A 237 23.09 -11.96 26.08
CA CYS A 237 24.45 -11.44 26.10
C CYS A 237 24.59 -10.08 26.80
N GLU A 238 23.49 -9.51 27.29
CA GLU A 238 23.40 -8.23 28.01
C GLU A 238 23.91 -7.00 27.24
N ARG A 239 24.19 -7.15 25.94
CA ARG A 239 24.59 -6.02 25.09
C ARG A 239 23.38 -5.20 24.68
N THR A 240 23.64 -3.90 24.44
CA THR A 240 22.62 -2.97 23.92
C THR A 240 22.14 -3.43 22.55
N LEU A 241 20.84 -3.46 22.33
CA LEU A 241 20.22 -3.76 21.05
C LEU A 241 20.35 -2.55 20.12
N THR A 242 20.92 -2.75 18.95
CA THR A 242 21.05 -1.73 17.92
C THR A 242 19.79 -1.60 17.07
N GLN A 243 19.01 -2.67 16.97
CA GLN A 243 17.73 -2.69 16.28
C GLN A 243 16.68 -3.38 17.14
N LYS A 244 15.56 -2.69 17.34
CA LYS A 244 14.35 -3.24 17.95
C LYS A 244 13.23 -3.23 16.94
N TYR A 245 12.36 -4.22 17.01
CA TYR A 245 11.12 -4.19 16.24
C TYR A 245 10.33 -2.93 16.63
N CYS A 246 10.01 -2.11 15.61
CA CYS A 246 9.19 -0.93 15.83
C CYS A 246 7.76 -1.37 16.13
N ARG A 247 7.37 -1.28 17.39
CA ARG A 247 6.04 -1.70 17.87
C ARG A 247 4.94 -0.68 17.51
N GLU A 248 5.33 0.49 17.03
CA GLU A 248 4.37 1.56 16.75
C GLU A 248 3.92 1.60 15.28
N THR A 249 4.66 0.99 14.35
CA THR A 249 4.23 0.98 12.95
C THR A 249 5.00 -0.02 12.08
N CYS A 250 4.31 -0.86 11.34
CA CYS A 250 4.83 -1.53 10.15
C CYS A 250 5.00 -0.59 8.93
N CYS A 251 4.92 0.73 9.10
CA CYS A 251 4.76 1.66 7.99
C CYS A 251 5.64 2.92 8.08
N THR A 252 6.68 2.94 8.91
CA THR A 252 7.49 4.16 9.06
C THR A 252 8.98 3.92 8.84
N GLU A 253 9.38 3.45 7.67
CA GLU A 253 10.71 3.84 7.13
C GLU A 253 10.71 3.76 5.61
#